data_eace2b7ab6c56ae31971193733432035
#
_entry.id   eace2b7ab6c56ae31971193733432035
#
_cell.length_a   1.000
_cell.length_b   1.000
_cell.length_c   1.000
_cell.angle_alpha   90.00
_cell.angle_beta   90.00
_cell.angle_gamma   90.00
#
_symmetry.space_group_name_H-M   'P 1'
#
loop_
_entity.id
_entity.type
_entity.pdbx_description
1 polymer ?
#
loop_
_entity_poly.entity_id
_entity_poly.type
_entity_poly.pdbx_seq_one_letter_code
_entity_poly.pdbx_strand_id
1 'polypeptide(L)'
;MARIETYNNDNTINPTDKLIGTDGAVGALNATKNFEVQNLKNYMYQSLSHDILKKDLTVTSTQILSLNNGGTIELIAAPGAGKLFYVMNALIRLDFATTAYNFAAAELSDGLGLTLGTTDLLNDNAVFNSNMNSTSDTFFVGDPIAPGAGTQVPVNAALNLFATSGMTVSQGDSPLKMSILYREITLP
;
A
#
# COMPACT_ATOMS: atom_id res chain seq x y z
N MET A 1 17.40 -44.97 23.89
CA MET A 1 16.59 -43.95 23.15
C MET A 1 16.11 -42.93 24.14
N ALA A 2 16.44 -41.66 23.92
CA ALA A 2 15.87 -40.57 24.72
C ALA A 2 14.39 -40.45 24.38
N ARG A 3 13.54 -40.33 25.40
CA ARG A 3 12.09 -40.10 25.21
C ARG A 3 11.85 -38.61 25.10
N ILE A 4 11.10 -38.18 24.11
CA ILE A 4 10.74 -36.77 23.89
C ILE A 4 10.03 -36.19 25.13
N GLU A 5 9.26 -36.98 25.83
CA GLU A 5 8.54 -36.63 27.09
C GLU A 5 9.45 -36.21 28.26
N THR A 6 10.77 -36.42 28.16
CA THR A 6 11.73 -36.08 29.23
C THR A 6 12.35 -34.69 29.04
N TYR A 7 12.04 -33.98 27.95
CA TYR A 7 12.53 -32.64 27.73
C TYR A 7 11.54 -31.64 28.32
N ASN A 8 12.08 -30.65 28.99
CA ASN A 8 11.27 -29.52 29.48
C ASN A 8 10.70 -28.74 28.26
N ASN A 9 9.44 -28.35 28.38
CA ASN A 9 8.84 -27.46 27.39
C ASN A 9 9.55 -26.11 27.47
N ASP A 10 10.14 -25.68 26.37
CA ASP A 10 10.60 -24.31 26.20
C ASP A 10 9.42 -23.45 25.71
N ASN A 11 9.02 -22.50 26.56
CA ASN A 11 7.91 -21.58 26.25
C ASN A 11 8.41 -20.31 25.51
N THR A 12 9.72 -20.20 25.29
CA THR A 12 10.34 -19.05 24.64
C THR A 12 11.03 -19.49 23.37
N ILE A 13 10.44 -19.22 22.23
CA ILE A 13 11.02 -19.54 20.92
C ILE A 13 11.98 -18.43 20.51
N ASN A 14 13.25 -18.76 20.35
CA ASN A 14 14.29 -17.86 19.88
C ASN A 14 14.62 -18.07 18.39
N PRO A 15 15.10 -17.05 17.68
CA PRO A 15 15.47 -17.17 16.26
C PRO A 15 16.55 -18.23 15.98
N THR A 16 17.41 -18.51 16.97
CA THR A 16 18.52 -19.48 16.89
C THR A 16 18.14 -20.90 17.31
N ASP A 17 16.91 -21.11 17.81
CA ASP A 17 16.41 -22.43 18.14
C ASP A 17 16.36 -23.30 16.89
N LYS A 18 16.55 -24.61 17.07
CA LYS A 18 16.66 -25.54 15.96
C LYS A 18 15.52 -26.56 15.98
N LEU A 19 14.91 -26.73 14.83
CA LEU A 19 13.96 -27.78 14.56
C LEU A 19 14.66 -28.92 13.81
N ILE A 20 14.31 -30.15 14.15
CA ILE A 20 14.79 -31.31 13.42
C ILE A 20 13.76 -31.69 12.36
N GLY A 21 14.20 -31.83 11.13
CA GLY A 21 13.34 -32.20 10.01
C GLY A 21 14.08 -33.05 8.99
N THR A 22 13.37 -33.46 7.96
CA THR A 22 13.93 -34.26 6.86
C THR A 22 14.12 -33.37 5.64
N ASP A 23 15.30 -33.42 5.03
CA ASP A 23 15.57 -32.73 3.77
C ASP A 23 15.04 -33.57 2.60
N GLY A 24 14.06 -33.01 1.88
CA GLY A 24 13.48 -33.61 0.68
C GLY A 24 14.17 -33.20 -0.62
N ALA A 25 15.34 -32.52 -0.56
CA ALA A 25 16.03 -32.08 -1.77
C ALA A 25 16.51 -33.26 -2.62
N VAL A 26 16.47 -33.11 -3.94
CA VAL A 26 16.93 -34.12 -4.89
C VAL A 26 18.41 -34.47 -4.62
N GLY A 27 18.69 -35.71 -4.31
CA GLY A 27 20.05 -36.22 -4.00
C GLY A 27 20.39 -36.35 -2.51
N ALA A 28 19.58 -35.81 -1.61
CA ALA A 28 19.74 -35.90 -0.16
C ALA A 28 18.60 -36.70 0.48
N LEU A 29 18.32 -37.90 -0.03
CA LEU A 29 17.18 -38.73 0.37
C LEU A 29 17.11 -38.92 1.89
N ASN A 30 16.12 -38.24 2.49
CA ASN A 30 15.74 -38.38 3.90
C ASN A 30 16.86 -38.08 4.92
N ALA A 31 17.81 -37.22 4.59
CA ALA A 31 18.81 -36.77 5.54
C ALA A 31 18.13 -35.95 6.66
N THR A 32 18.38 -36.31 7.91
CA THR A 32 17.93 -35.52 9.05
C THR A 32 18.76 -34.24 9.14
N LYS A 33 18.12 -33.12 9.16
CA LYS A 33 18.78 -31.78 9.27
C LYS A 33 18.16 -30.95 10.38
N ASN A 34 18.97 -30.05 10.90
CA ASN A 34 18.52 -29.00 11.80
C ASN A 34 18.14 -27.75 10.98
N PHE A 35 16.96 -27.22 11.21
CA PHE A 35 16.48 -25.97 10.65
C PHE A 35 16.39 -24.93 11.75
N GLU A 36 17.00 -23.78 11.55
CA GLU A 36 16.82 -22.65 12.47
C GLU A 36 15.41 -22.10 12.37
N VAL A 37 14.81 -21.75 13.50
CA VAL A 37 13.47 -21.14 13.56
C VAL A 37 13.42 -19.88 12.74
N GLN A 38 14.51 -19.08 12.69
CA GLN A 38 14.58 -17.89 11.85
C GLN A 38 14.43 -18.22 10.36
N ASN A 39 15.02 -19.32 9.89
CA ASN A 39 14.90 -19.73 8.48
C ASN A 39 13.48 -20.19 8.16
N LEU A 40 12.82 -20.90 9.06
CA LEU A 40 11.41 -21.27 8.91
C LEU A 40 10.51 -20.02 8.89
N LYS A 41 10.75 -19.10 9.80
CA LYS A 41 10.06 -17.80 9.83
C LYS A 41 10.23 -17.06 8.50
N ASN A 42 11.45 -16.94 7.99
CA ASN A 42 11.73 -16.27 6.72
C ASN A 42 11.01 -16.97 5.56
N TYR A 43 11.02 -18.31 5.52
CA TYR A 43 10.31 -19.07 4.50
C TYR A 43 8.79 -18.84 4.57
N MET A 44 8.21 -18.86 5.77
CA MET A 44 6.79 -18.58 5.96
C MET A 44 6.44 -17.14 5.56
N TYR A 45 7.27 -16.17 5.95
CA TYR A 45 7.08 -14.79 5.51
C TYR A 45 7.19 -14.65 4.00
N GLN A 46 8.18 -15.29 3.37
CA GLN A 46 8.31 -15.28 1.91
C GLN A 46 7.13 -15.95 1.22
N SER A 47 6.60 -17.05 1.75
CA SER A 47 5.47 -17.75 1.13
C SER A 47 4.11 -17.13 1.42
N LEU A 48 3.94 -16.43 2.56
CA LEU A 48 2.67 -15.84 2.99
C LEU A 48 2.58 -14.34 2.69
N SER A 49 3.70 -13.62 2.72
CA SER A 49 3.75 -12.17 2.47
C SER A 49 4.23 -11.80 1.07
N HIS A 50 4.44 -12.80 0.22
CA HIS A 50 5.03 -12.60 -1.11
C HIS A 50 4.32 -11.57 -1.97
N ASP A 51 3.13 -11.16 -1.56
CA ASP A 51 2.26 -10.39 -2.42
C ASP A 51 1.80 -9.05 -1.87
N ILE A 52 1.95 -8.78 -0.56
CA ILE A 52 1.47 -7.51 0.00
C ILE A 52 2.65 -6.59 0.28
N LEU A 53 2.72 -5.54 -0.49
CA LEU A 53 3.71 -4.47 -0.33
C LEU A 53 3.07 -3.30 0.41
N LYS A 54 3.88 -2.60 1.19
CA LYS A 54 3.49 -1.37 1.87
C LYS A 54 4.37 -0.22 1.40
N LYS A 55 3.76 0.89 1.04
CA LYS A 55 4.45 2.14 0.74
C LYS A 55 3.97 3.23 1.69
N ASP A 56 4.86 3.71 2.54
CA ASP A 56 4.66 4.91 3.32
C ASP A 56 5.29 6.09 2.59
N LEU A 57 4.55 7.18 2.46
CA LEU A 57 5.01 8.39 1.77
C LEU A 57 4.38 9.63 2.35
N THR A 58 4.98 10.78 2.04
CA THR A 58 4.47 12.09 2.39
C THR A 58 4.35 12.93 1.12
N VAL A 59 3.15 13.43 0.86
CA VAL A 59 2.91 14.46 -0.16
C VAL A 59 2.99 15.81 0.52
N THR A 60 3.92 16.64 0.11
CA THR A 60 4.15 17.94 0.71
C THR A 60 3.03 18.93 0.34
N SER A 61 2.82 19.96 1.15
CA SER A 61 1.87 21.01 0.85
C SER A 61 2.14 21.70 -0.50
N THR A 62 3.41 21.90 -0.85
CA THR A 62 3.80 22.46 -2.16
C THR A 62 3.35 21.57 -3.32
N GLN A 63 3.49 20.26 -3.19
CA GLN A 63 3.02 19.30 -4.19
C GLN A 63 1.49 19.33 -4.29
N ILE A 64 0.78 19.37 -3.15
CA ILE A 64 -0.69 19.47 -3.12
C ILE A 64 -1.17 20.76 -3.81
N LEU A 65 -0.54 21.89 -3.50
CA LEU A 65 -0.86 23.18 -4.12
C LEU A 65 -0.57 23.21 -5.64
N SER A 66 0.26 22.31 -6.14
CA SER A 66 0.51 22.17 -7.58
C SER A 66 -0.55 21.33 -8.31
N LEU A 67 -1.44 20.66 -7.57
CA LEU A 67 -2.53 19.86 -8.13
C LEU A 67 -3.69 20.77 -8.56
N ASN A 68 -3.59 21.33 -9.74
CA ASN A 68 -4.65 22.17 -10.31
C ASN A 68 -5.02 21.65 -11.70
N ASN A 69 -6.29 21.70 -12.07
CA ASN A 69 -6.79 21.42 -13.43
C ASN A 69 -6.25 20.11 -14.02
N GLY A 70 -6.44 19.01 -13.33
CA GLY A 70 -5.98 17.69 -13.81
C GLY A 70 -4.51 17.38 -13.50
N GLY A 71 -3.88 18.11 -12.57
CA GLY A 71 -2.52 17.82 -12.11
C GLY A 71 -2.41 16.47 -11.43
N THR A 72 -1.22 15.83 -11.51
CA THR A 72 -0.95 14.53 -10.92
C THR A 72 0.37 14.52 -10.15
N ILE A 73 0.45 13.70 -9.10
CA ILE A 73 1.66 13.40 -8.34
C ILE A 73 1.87 11.89 -8.34
N GLU A 74 2.99 11.42 -8.83
CA GLU A 74 3.34 10.00 -8.77
C GLU A 74 3.62 9.59 -7.33
N LEU A 75 2.87 8.61 -6.83
CA LEU A 75 3.02 8.01 -5.50
C LEU A 75 3.86 6.73 -5.56
N ILE A 76 3.61 5.90 -6.55
CA ILE A 76 4.33 4.65 -6.83
C ILE A 76 4.55 4.57 -8.34
N ALA A 77 5.83 4.47 -8.73
CA ALA A 77 6.21 4.33 -10.13
C ALA A 77 5.66 3.04 -10.73
N ALA A 78 5.41 3.04 -12.03
CA ALA A 78 4.90 1.88 -12.76
C ALA A 78 5.75 0.62 -12.52
N PRO A 79 5.13 -0.58 -12.38
CA PRO A 79 5.82 -1.80 -11.97
C PRO A 79 6.68 -2.44 -13.07
N GLY A 80 6.58 -1.94 -14.29
CA GLY A 80 7.29 -2.49 -15.45
C GLY A 80 6.39 -3.30 -16.38
N ALA A 81 6.94 -3.63 -17.55
CA ALA A 81 6.20 -4.35 -18.58
C ALA A 81 5.70 -5.72 -18.10
N GLY A 82 4.48 -6.08 -18.46
CA GLY A 82 3.85 -7.35 -18.05
C GLY A 82 3.42 -7.42 -16.60
N LYS A 83 3.43 -6.31 -15.88
CA LYS A 83 3.03 -6.24 -14.48
C LYS A 83 1.95 -5.20 -14.25
N LEU A 84 1.18 -5.39 -13.21
CA LEU A 84 0.17 -4.43 -12.75
C LEU A 84 0.16 -4.31 -11.22
N PHE A 85 -0.39 -3.21 -10.72
CA PHE A 85 -0.69 -3.06 -9.30
C PHE A 85 -2.12 -3.44 -8.99
N TYR A 86 -2.30 -4.18 -7.90
CA TYR A 86 -3.59 -4.33 -7.23
C TYR A 86 -3.53 -3.58 -5.90
N VAL A 87 -4.11 -2.39 -5.86
CA VAL A 87 -4.17 -1.57 -4.65
C VAL A 87 -5.26 -2.11 -3.75
N MET A 88 -4.91 -2.43 -2.51
CA MET A 88 -5.82 -3.05 -1.54
C MET A 88 -6.42 -2.03 -0.59
N ASN A 89 -5.62 -1.06 -0.16
CA ASN A 89 -6.05 -0.05 0.80
C ASN A 89 -5.12 1.16 0.74
N ALA A 90 -5.64 2.34 1.02
CA ALA A 90 -4.87 3.55 1.24
C ALA A 90 -5.35 4.24 2.52
N LEU A 91 -4.54 4.22 3.56
CA LEU A 91 -4.74 5.05 4.74
C LEU A 91 -4.12 6.41 4.49
N ILE A 92 -4.90 7.46 4.63
CA ILE A 92 -4.51 8.84 4.36
C ILE A 92 -4.73 9.66 5.62
N ARG A 93 -3.72 10.42 6.00
CA ARG A 93 -3.77 11.37 7.12
C ARG A 93 -3.40 12.75 6.63
N LEU A 94 -4.28 13.71 6.86
CA LEU A 94 -3.90 15.11 6.85
C LEU A 94 -3.19 15.42 8.18
N ASP A 95 -1.93 15.80 8.12
CA ASP A 95 -1.10 16.21 9.26
C ASP A 95 -1.24 17.74 9.37
N PHE A 96 -2.32 18.19 10.02
CA PHE A 96 -2.71 19.60 10.02
C PHE A 96 -1.62 20.49 10.65
N ALA A 97 -1.20 21.53 9.93
CA ALA A 97 -0.21 22.49 10.41
C ALA A 97 -0.90 23.75 10.94
N THR A 98 -1.19 24.74 10.08
CA THR A 98 -1.78 26.01 10.52
C THR A 98 -2.90 26.51 9.63
N THR A 99 -2.85 26.18 8.34
CA THR A 99 -3.79 26.71 7.33
C THR A 99 -4.47 25.56 6.61
N ALA A 100 -5.79 25.52 6.70
CA ALA A 100 -6.59 24.53 5.96
C ALA A 100 -6.49 24.78 4.45
N TYR A 101 -6.61 23.70 3.67
CA TYR A 101 -6.72 23.82 2.22
C TYR A 101 -8.06 24.47 1.83
N ASN A 102 -8.05 25.18 0.74
CA ASN A 102 -9.26 25.66 0.10
C ASN A 102 -9.34 25.05 -1.31
N PHE A 103 -10.25 24.11 -1.47
CA PHE A 103 -10.55 23.47 -2.72
C PHE A 103 -11.76 24.15 -3.35
N ALA A 104 -11.57 24.75 -4.52
CA ALA A 104 -12.67 25.22 -5.34
C ALA A 104 -12.89 24.23 -6.48
N ALA A 105 -14.09 23.67 -6.51
CA ALA A 105 -14.55 22.74 -7.52
C ALA A 105 -15.52 23.47 -8.47
N ALA A 106 -15.38 23.21 -9.77
CA ALA A 106 -16.34 23.74 -10.75
C ALA A 106 -17.66 22.96 -10.68
N GLU A 107 -17.59 21.66 -10.36
CA GLU A 107 -18.72 20.77 -10.21
C GLU A 107 -18.61 19.94 -8.93
N LEU A 108 -19.73 19.33 -8.48
CA LEU A 108 -19.75 18.47 -7.29
C LEU A 108 -18.88 17.18 -7.44
N SER A 109 -18.58 16.82 -8.67
CA SER A 109 -17.71 15.68 -8.99
C SER A 109 -16.22 16.02 -8.98
N ASP A 110 -15.84 17.29 -8.83
CA ASP A 110 -14.45 17.71 -8.83
C ASP A 110 -13.79 17.53 -7.47
N GLY A 111 -12.58 17.01 -7.47
CA GLY A 111 -11.83 16.78 -6.23
C GLY A 111 -10.49 16.07 -6.43
N LEU A 112 -9.92 15.66 -5.32
CA LEU A 112 -8.75 14.79 -5.29
C LEU A 112 -9.16 13.32 -5.34
N GLY A 113 -8.30 12.50 -5.91
CA GLY A 113 -8.49 11.07 -5.97
C GLY A 113 -7.17 10.30 -6.18
N LEU A 114 -7.28 8.98 -6.18
CA LEU A 114 -6.19 8.10 -6.58
C LEU A 114 -6.50 7.47 -7.93
N THR A 115 -5.52 7.45 -8.82
CA THR A 115 -5.67 6.83 -10.14
C THR A 115 -4.51 5.88 -10.43
N LEU A 116 -4.81 4.79 -11.11
CA LEU A 116 -3.84 3.87 -11.69
C LEU A 116 -3.85 4.06 -13.21
N GLY A 117 -2.85 4.77 -13.72
CA GLY A 117 -2.87 5.26 -15.09
C GLY A 117 -4.08 6.17 -15.35
N THR A 118 -5.03 5.71 -16.18
CA THR A 118 -6.28 6.42 -16.49
C THR A 118 -7.50 5.87 -15.73
N THR A 119 -7.30 4.88 -14.86
CA THR A 119 -8.38 4.25 -14.10
C THR A 119 -8.46 4.83 -12.71
N ASP A 120 -9.57 5.47 -12.37
CA ASP A 120 -9.81 5.99 -11.03
C ASP A 120 -10.02 4.83 -10.06
N LEU A 121 -9.19 4.80 -9.01
CA LEU A 121 -9.28 3.82 -7.93
C LEU A 121 -10.08 4.38 -6.75
N LEU A 122 -9.94 5.65 -6.49
CA LEU A 122 -10.60 6.36 -5.42
C LEU A 122 -10.98 7.73 -5.98
N ASN A 123 -12.24 7.90 -6.25
CA ASN A 123 -12.81 9.15 -6.72
C ASN A 123 -14.00 9.55 -5.84
N ASP A 124 -13.75 9.59 -4.51
CA ASP A 124 -14.72 10.11 -3.57
C ASP A 124 -14.35 11.56 -3.24
N ASN A 125 -14.69 12.43 -4.16
CA ASN A 125 -14.38 13.86 -4.09
C ASN A 125 -14.91 14.51 -2.81
N ALA A 126 -16.08 14.10 -2.34
CA ALA A 126 -16.69 14.64 -1.14
C ALA A 126 -15.86 14.29 0.11
N VAL A 127 -15.38 13.05 0.21
CA VAL A 127 -14.57 12.58 1.35
C VAL A 127 -13.18 13.23 1.32
N PHE A 128 -12.50 13.24 0.17
CA PHE A 128 -11.19 13.90 0.06
C PHE A 128 -11.28 15.39 0.38
N ASN A 129 -12.16 16.11 -0.29
CA ASN A 129 -12.26 17.56 -0.12
C ASN A 129 -12.66 17.96 1.31
N SER A 130 -13.62 17.27 1.93
CA SER A 130 -14.05 17.54 3.30
C SER A 130 -12.94 17.30 4.33
N ASN A 131 -12.16 16.24 4.15
CA ASN A 131 -11.04 15.94 5.05
C ASN A 131 -9.86 16.90 4.86
N MET A 132 -9.59 17.32 3.64
CA MET A 132 -8.51 18.25 3.33
C MET A 132 -8.80 19.68 3.77
N ASN A 133 -10.08 20.09 3.81
CA ASN A 133 -10.51 21.39 4.33
C ASN A 133 -10.56 21.43 5.87
N SER A 134 -10.17 20.37 6.54
CA SER A 134 -10.17 20.30 8.00
C SER A 134 -9.14 21.26 8.62
N THR A 135 -9.48 21.78 9.81
CA THR A 135 -8.60 22.58 10.67
C THR A 135 -7.97 21.76 11.79
N SER A 136 -7.96 20.44 11.66
CA SER A 136 -7.36 19.48 12.59
C SER A 136 -6.85 18.26 11.82
N ASP A 137 -6.03 17.45 12.48
CA ASP A 137 -5.64 16.14 11.95
C ASP A 137 -6.87 15.32 11.59
N THR A 138 -6.89 14.81 10.38
CA THR A 138 -7.95 13.91 9.89
C THR A 138 -7.36 12.64 9.33
N PHE A 139 -8.05 11.54 9.56
CA PHE A 139 -7.71 10.23 9.01
C PHE A 139 -8.87 9.76 8.17
N PHE A 140 -8.58 9.25 6.99
CA PHE A 140 -9.56 8.57 6.17
C PHE A 140 -8.95 7.39 5.45
N VAL A 141 -9.77 6.41 5.20
CA VAL A 141 -9.39 5.20 4.48
C VAL A 141 -9.99 5.28 3.10
N GLY A 142 -9.14 5.21 2.11
CA GLY A 142 -9.57 4.99 0.74
C GLY A 142 -9.65 3.49 0.50
N ASP A 143 -10.86 2.93 0.49
CA ASP A 143 -11.06 1.62 -0.09
C ASP A 143 -11.03 1.80 -1.62
N PRO A 144 -10.05 1.21 -2.31
CA PRO A 144 -10.04 1.28 -3.75
C PRO A 144 -11.36 0.72 -4.25
N ILE A 145 -12.03 1.47 -5.08
CA ILE A 145 -13.20 0.95 -5.76
C ILE A 145 -12.71 -0.26 -6.55
N ALA A 146 -13.19 -1.45 -6.17
CA ALA A 146 -12.96 -2.62 -6.99
C ALA A 146 -13.37 -2.25 -8.41
N PRO A 147 -12.51 -2.35 -9.41
CA PRO A 147 -12.88 -2.00 -10.77
C PRO A 147 -14.22 -2.65 -11.04
N GLY A 148 -15.23 -1.86 -11.42
CA GLY A 148 -16.57 -2.39 -11.72
C GLY A 148 -16.44 -3.54 -12.72
N ALA A 149 -17.38 -4.47 -12.72
CA ALA A 149 -17.36 -5.60 -13.65
C ALA A 149 -17.13 -5.08 -15.08
N GLY A 150 -16.02 -5.45 -15.69
CA GLY A 150 -15.60 -4.98 -17.03
C GLY A 150 -14.59 -3.85 -17.05
N THR A 151 -14.21 -3.25 -15.91
CA THR A 151 -13.11 -2.27 -15.86
C THR A 151 -11.77 -3.00 -15.97
N GLN A 152 -10.97 -2.62 -16.94
CA GLN A 152 -9.64 -3.18 -17.11
C GLN A 152 -8.68 -2.51 -16.14
N VAL A 153 -7.92 -3.33 -15.39
CA VAL A 153 -6.79 -2.82 -14.59
C VAL A 153 -5.63 -2.54 -15.54
N PRO A 154 -5.12 -1.31 -15.61
CA PRO A 154 -4.07 -0.97 -16.55
C PRO A 154 -2.75 -1.67 -16.19
N VAL A 155 -2.09 -2.21 -17.22
CA VAL A 155 -0.77 -2.83 -17.12
C VAL A 155 0.29 -1.74 -17.16
N ASN A 156 1.36 -1.90 -16.37
CA ASN A 156 2.49 -0.98 -16.30
C ASN A 156 2.08 0.48 -16.07
N ALA A 157 1.15 0.69 -15.15
CA ALA A 157 0.65 2.02 -14.81
C ALA A 157 1.15 2.45 -13.43
N ALA A 158 1.54 3.72 -13.30
CA ALA A 158 1.89 4.32 -12.02
C ALA A 158 0.63 4.59 -11.19
N LEU A 159 0.78 4.53 -9.87
CA LEU A 159 -0.25 5.00 -8.94
C LEU A 159 -0.02 6.48 -8.66
N ASN A 160 -1.02 7.29 -8.91
CA ASN A 160 -0.95 8.74 -8.75
C ASN A 160 -2.03 9.27 -7.80
N LEU A 161 -1.71 10.34 -7.08
CA LEU A 161 -2.68 11.28 -6.56
C LEU A 161 -3.00 12.27 -7.68
N PHE A 162 -4.26 12.54 -7.93
CA PHE A 162 -4.68 13.45 -9.00
C PHE A 162 -5.73 14.44 -8.54
N ALA A 163 -5.86 15.52 -9.27
CA ALA A 163 -6.97 16.45 -9.19
C ALA A 163 -7.80 16.36 -10.47
N THR A 164 -9.12 16.45 -10.37
CA THR A 164 -9.98 16.58 -11.54
C THR A 164 -9.75 17.89 -12.29
N SER A 165 -10.15 17.95 -13.56
CA SER A 165 -9.87 19.10 -14.43
C SER A 165 -10.53 20.41 -13.99
N GLY A 166 -11.60 20.37 -13.21
CA GLY A 166 -12.30 21.54 -12.71
C GLY A 166 -11.85 22.02 -11.33
N MET A 167 -10.91 21.29 -10.70
CA MET A 167 -10.49 21.59 -9.34
C MET A 167 -9.33 22.58 -9.28
N THR A 168 -9.41 23.52 -8.32
CA THR A 168 -8.29 24.38 -7.95
C THR A 168 -7.99 24.28 -6.46
N VAL A 169 -6.70 24.32 -6.10
CA VAL A 169 -6.21 24.36 -4.73
C VAL A 169 -5.50 25.69 -4.51
N SER A 170 -5.98 26.53 -3.62
CA SER A 170 -5.50 27.91 -3.51
C SER A 170 -4.67 28.21 -2.27
N GLN A 171 -4.79 27.44 -1.21
CA GLN A 171 -4.05 27.63 0.04
C GLN A 171 -3.93 26.34 0.80
N GLY A 172 -3.15 26.30 1.87
CA GLY A 172 -2.93 25.17 2.75
C GLY A 172 -1.45 24.89 2.95
N ASP A 173 -1.08 24.42 4.12
CA ASP A 173 0.32 24.16 4.50
C ASP A 173 0.56 22.78 5.09
N SER A 174 -0.46 21.96 5.10
CA SER A 174 -0.46 20.64 5.77
C SER A 174 -0.01 19.55 4.81
N PRO A 175 0.96 18.69 5.16
CA PRO A 175 1.30 17.53 4.34
C PRO A 175 0.25 16.41 4.47
N LEU A 176 0.13 15.60 3.41
CA LEU A 176 -0.55 14.31 3.47
C LEU A 176 0.45 13.21 3.76
N LYS A 177 0.20 12.43 4.80
CA LYS A 177 0.89 11.17 5.07
C LYS A 177 0.03 10.02 4.60
N MET A 178 0.59 9.17 3.77
CA MET A 178 -0.14 8.06 3.15
C MET A 178 0.56 6.74 3.43
N SER A 179 -0.23 5.71 3.70
CA SER A 179 0.23 4.33 3.82
C SER A 179 -0.61 3.48 2.86
N ILE A 180 0.02 3.01 1.81
CA ILE A 180 -0.65 2.28 0.72
C ILE A 180 -0.26 0.81 0.79
N LEU A 181 -1.26 -0.07 0.85
CA LEU A 181 -1.10 -1.51 0.74
C LEU A 181 -1.47 -1.95 -0.67
N TYR A 182 -0.57 -2.66 -1.33
CA TYR A 182 -0.77 -3.10 -2.71
C TYR A 182 -0.05 -4.40 -3.01
N ARG A 183 -0.40 -5.03 -4.12
CA ARG A 183 0.30 -6.19 -4.69
C ARG A 183 0.81 -5.85 -6.09
N GLU A 184 1.98 -6.38 -6.40
CA GLU A 184 2.48 -6.39 -7.78
C GLU A 184 2.17 -7.76 -8.38
N ILE A 185 1.42 -7.78 -9.46
CA ILE A 185 1.00 -9.00 -10.14
C ILE A 185 1.72 -9.08 -11.48
N THR A 186 2.44 -10.17 -11.71
CA THR A 186 3.03 -10.47 -13.02
C THR A 186 2.00 -11.21 -13.85
N LEU A 187 1.75 -10.70 -15.05
CA LEU A 187 0.85 -11.35 -16.00
C LEU A 187 1.56 -12.50 -16.71
N PRO A 188 0.86 -13.59 -17.04
CA PRO A 188 1.42 -14.76 -17.72
C PRO A 188 1.83 -14.46 -19.15
#